data_5c8387f86a91e67489cc212416d89d1e
#
_entry.id   5c8387f86a91e67489cc212416d89d1e
#
_cell.length_a   1.000
_cell.length_b   1.000
_cell.length_c   1.000
_cell.angle_alpha   90.00
_cell.angle_beta   90.00
_cell.angle_gamma   90.00
#
_symmetry.space_group_name_H-M   'P 1'
#
loop_
_entity.id
_entity.type
_entity.pdbx_description
1 polymer ?
#
loop_
_entity_poly.entity_id
_entity_poly.type
_entity_poly.pdbx_seq_one_letter_code
_entity_poly.pdbx_strand_id
1 'polypeptide(L)'
;MIDCDIHNTIPSLEALYPYLPDHWCDYIRDSAFVGPDVNDYPGGARIAALPESRPGNGGPPGSDPALVKTQVLDAHDIGIGLLTCNYW
;
A
#
# COMPACT_ATOMS: atom_id res chain seq x y z
N MET A 1 -22.59 1.62 -2.53
CA MET A 1 -21.83 0.78 -3.51
C MET A 1 -20.75 0.01 -2.73
N ILE A 2 -20.34 -1.14 -3.22
CA ILE A 2 -19.21 -1.91 -2.69
C ILE A 2 -18.16 -1.99 -3.78
N ASP A 3 -16.94 -1.58 -3.48
CA ASP A 3 -15.78 -1.76 -4.36
C ASP A 3 -14.97 -2.96 -3.86
N CYS A 4 -14.77 -3.95 -4.71
CA CYS A 4 -14.10 -5.21 -4.36
C CYS A 4 -12.63 -5.27 -4.80
N ASP A 5 -12.06 -4.18 -5.29
CA ASP A 5 -10.72 -4.18 -5.86
C ASP A 5 -9.96 -2.86 -5.60
N ILE A 6 -9.78 -2.54 -4.33
CA ILE A 6 -8.98 -1.39 -3.93
C ILE A 6 -7.56 -1.84 -3.62
N HIS A 7 -6.63 -1.45 -4.46
CA HIS A 7 -5.20 -1.72 -4.26
C HIS A 7 -4.60 -0.74 -3.25
N ASN A 8 -4.04 -1.29 -2.18
CA ASN A 8 -3.31 -0.52 -1.18
C ASN A 8 -1.84 -0.92 -1.14
N THR A 9 -1.02 -0.04 -0.61
CA THR A 9 0.40 -0.31 -0.37
C THR A 9 0.73 -0.16 1.11
N ILE A 10 1.80 -0.82 1.56
CA ILE A 10 2.34 -0.59 2.90
C ILE A 10 3.29 0.62 2.85
N PRO A 11 3.36 1.43 3.92
CA PRO A 11 4.26 2.58 3.95
C PRO A 11 5.75 2.17 3.95
N SER A 12 6.09 1.06 4.60
CA SER A 12 7.43 0.45 4.62
C SER A 12 7.34 -0.99 5.11
N LEU A 13 8.43 -1.77 4.98
CA LEU A 13 8.49 -3.14 5.51
C LEU A 13 8.35 -3.19 7.04
N GLU A 14 8.86 -2.18 7.73
CA GLU A 14 8.78 -2.09 9.19
C GLU A 14 7.34 -2.00 9.69
N ALA A 15 6.41 -1.52 8.86
CA ALA A 15 4.99 -1.49 9.19
C ALA A 15 4.40 -2.90 9.39
N LEU A 16 5.07 -3.93 8.89
CA LEU A 16 4.66 -5.33 9.06
C LEU A 16 5.19 -5.95 10.37
N TYR A 17 6.23 -5.40 10.98
CA TYR A 17 6.88 -5.99 12.16
C TYR A 17 5.93 -6.30 13.32
N PRO A 18 4.94 -5.45 13.66
CA PRO A 18 3.99 -5.77 14.73
C PRO A 18 3.12 -7.02 14.46
N TYR A 19 3.07 -7.48 13.23
CA TYR A 19 2.24 -8.60 12.79
C TYR A 19 3.07 -9.86 12.49
N LEU A 20 4.39 -9.79 12.62
CA LEU A 20 5.32 -10.87 12.31
C LEU A 20 5.94 -11.44 13.58
N PRO A 21 6.16 -12.77 13.65
CA PRO A 21 7.05 -13.36 14.64
C PRO A 21 8.48 -12.81 14.55
N ASP A 22 9.18 -12.75 15.68
CA ASP A 22 10.53 -12.15 15.80
C ASP A 22 11.52 -12.69 14.77
N HIS A 23 11.51 -14.00 14.52
CA HIS A 23 12.43 -14.62 13.57
C HIS A 23 12.24 -14.12 12.12
N TRP A 24 11.02 -13.71 11.73
CA TRP A 24 10.79 -13.10 10.43
C TRP A 24 11.25 -11.64 10.40
N CYS A 25 11.09 -10.92 11.49
CA CYS A 25 11.63 -9.56 11.61
C CYS A 25 13.15 -9.57 11.49
N ASP A 26 13.81 -10.53 12.16
CA ASP A 26 15.27 -10.70 12.09
C ASP A 26 15.70 -11.08 10.66
N TYR A 27 14.98 -12.02 10.02
CA TYR A 27 15.26 -12.39 8.64
C TYR A 27 15.18 -11.20 7.69
N ILE A 28 14.13 -10.39 7.78
CA ILE A 28 13.96 -9.20 6.95
C ILE A 28 15.09 -8.20 7.19
N ARG A 29 15.48 -7.99 8.45
CA ARG A 29 16.53 -7.04 8.85
C ARG A 29 17.91 -7.47 8.38
N ASP A 30 18.20 -8.76 8.48
CA ASP A 30 19.56 -9.29 8.32
C ASP A 30 19.81 -9.89 6.93
N SER A 31 18.78 -9.99 6.09
CA SER A 31 18.87 -10.50 4.73
C SER A 31 18.85 -9.38 3.69
N ALA A 32 19.10 -9.75 2.44
CA ALA A 32 18.91 -8.85 1.30
C ALA A 32 17.45 -8.75 0.83
N PHE A 33 16.48 -9.16 1.67
CA PHE A 33 15.08 -9.09 1.33
C PHE A 33 14.61 -7.64 1.25
N VAL A 34 14.15 -7.24 0.10
CA VAL A 34 13.69 -5.86 -0.18
C VAL A 34 12.16 -5.72 -0.13
N GLY A 35 11.46 -6.78 0.24
CA GLY A 35 10.01 -6.83 0.32
C GLY A 35 9.36 -7.40 -0.93
N PRO A 36 8.04 -7.63 -0.86
CA PRO A 36 7.28 -7.93 -2.05
C PRO A 36 7.38 -6.74 -3.00
N ASP A 37 7.74 -7.02 -4.25
CA ASP A 37 7.73 -5.98 -5.28
C ASP A 37 6.31 -5.45 -5.43
N VAL A 38 6.19 -4.14 -5.40
CA VAL A 38 4.99 -3.50 -5.91
C VAL A 38 5.00 -3.80 -7.40
N ASN A 39 4.07 -4.64 -7.84
CA ASN A 39 3.94 -4.91 -9.25
C ASN A 39 3.40 -3.70 -9.96
N ASP A 40 4.31 -2.87 -10.35
CA ASP A 40 4.03 -1.72 -11.12
C ASP A 40 4.11 -2.03 -12.58
N TYR A 41 3.01 -1.87 -13.20
CA TYR A 41 2.88 -1.88 -14.65
C TYR A 41 4.01 -1.06 -15.28
N PRO A 42 4.66 -1.61 -16.21
CA PRO A 42 6.08 -1.81 -16.46
C PRO A 42 6.94 -0.71 -15.86
N GLY A 43 7.48 -0.93 -14.69
CA GLY A 43 8.52 -0.08 -14.10
C GLY A 43 8.16 1.38 -13.86
N GLY A 44 6.88 1.73 -13.91
CA GLY A 44 6.45 3.12 -14.03
C GLY A 44 5.50 3.62 -12.95
N ALA A 45 5.15 2.85 -11.94
CA ALA A 45 4.12 3.27 -10.99
C ALA A 45 4.48 4.52 -10.18
N ARG A 46 5.73 4.82 -10.02
CA ARG A 46 6.13 6.13 -9.47
C ARG A 46 5.67 7.30 -10.34
N ILE A 47 5.47 7.05 -11.62
CA ILE A 47 5.08 8.06 -12.63
C ILE A 47 3.58 7.97 -12.90
N ALA A 48 2.98 6.79 -12.79
CA ALA A 48 1.57 6.57 -13.10
C ALA A 48 0.59 7.05 -12.01
N ALA A 49 1.05 7.16 -10.77
CA ALA A 49 0.20 7.63 -9.69
C ALA A 49 0.01 9.15 -9.75
N LEU A 50 -1.23 9.60 -9.58
CA LEU A 50 -1.55 11.01 -9.48
C LEU A 50 -0.77 11.65 -8.31
N PRO A 51 -0.19 12.85 -8.48
CA PRO A 51 0.55 13.52 -7.42
C PRO A 51 -0.23 13.64 -6.11
N GLU A 52 -1.52 13.93 -6.19
CA GLU A 52 -2.42 14.09 -5.05
C GLU A 52 -2.73 12.78 -4.30
N SER A 53 -2.44 11.62 -4.90
CA SER A 53 -2.60 10.31 -4.24
C SER A 53 -1.44 10.00 -3.28
N ARG A 54 -0.39 10.81 -3.28
CA ARG A 54 0.76 10.65 -2.40
C ARG A 54 0.48 11.29 -1.04
N PRO A 55 0.64 10.55 0.05
CA PRO A 55 0.47 11.12 1.38
C PRO A 55 1.57 12.15 1.68
N GLY A 56 1.22 13.16 2.49
CA GLY A 56 2.14 14.25 2.84
C GLY A 56 3.37 13.82 3.65
N ASN A 57 3.37 12.60 4.19
CA ASN A 57 4.51 12.03 4.92
C ASN A 57 5.58 11.40 4.00
N GLY A 58 5.42 11.47 2.67
CA GLY A 58 6.34 10.92 1.70
C GLY A 58 6.17 9.43 1.42
N GLY A 59 5.15 8.78 1.97
CA GLY A 59 4.82 7.39 1.69
C GLY A 59 4.36 7.15 0.24
N PRO A 60 4.32 5.90 -0.19
CA PRO A 60 3.82 5.57 -1.52
C PRO A 60 2.31 5.81 -1.64
N PRO A 61 1.77 5.99 -2.85
CA PRO A 61 0.33 6.07 -3.07
C PRO A 61 -0.40 4.85 -2.51
N GLY A 62 -1.56 5.06 -1.88
CA GLY A 62 -2.34 3.97 -1.27
C GLY A 62 -1.83 3.50 0.09
N SER A 63 -0.82 4.14 0.68
CA SER A 63 -0.26 3.78 2.00
C SER A 63 -0.91 4.52 3.18
N ASP A 64 -1.75 5.51 2.91
CA ASP A 64 -2.48 6.26 3.93
C ASP A 64 -3.97 5.91 3.87
N PRO A 65 -4.51 5.17 4.85
CA PRO A 65 -5.91 4.78 4.88
C PRO A 65 -6.88 5.97 4.89
N ALA A 66 -6.52 7.07 5.53
CA ALA A 66 -7.37 8.25 5.58
C ALA A 66 -7.47 8.93 4.21
N LEU A 67 -6.36 8.98 3.49
CA LEU A 67 -6.34 9.52 2.13
C LEU A 67 -7.12 8.61 1.16
N VAL A 68 -6.93 7.29 1.25
CA VAL A 68 -7.71 6.31 0.47
C VAL A 68 -9.20 6.46 0.75
N LYS A 69 -9.58 6.58 2.04
CA LYS A 69 -10.99 6.82 2.39
C LYS A 69 -11.54 8.05 1.70
N THR A 70 -10.84 9.18 1.79
CA THR A 70 -11.33 10.46 1.26
C THR A 70 -11.38 10.46 -0.27
N GLN A 71 -10.33 9.97 -0.91
CA GLN A 71 -10.17 10.05 -2.37
C GLN A 71 -10.90 8.95 -3.14
N VAL A 72 -11.14 7.81 -2.50
CA VAL A 72 -11.79 6.67 -3.14
C VAL A 72 -13.20 6.46 -2.58
N LEU A 73 -13.33 6.19 -1.27
CA LEU A 73 -14.62 5.82 -0.72
C LEU A 73 -15.59 7.01 -0.72
N ASP A 74 -15.20 8.11 -0.12
CA ASP A 74 -16.08 9.28 0.02
C ASP A 74 -16.32 9.97 -1.33
N ALA A 75 -15.31 10.07 -2.17
CA ALA A 75 -15.43 10.73 -3.47
C ALA A 75 -16.34 10.00 -4.46
N HIS A 76 -16.49 8.68 -4.31
CA HIS A 76 -17.28 7.83 -5.20
C HIS A 76 -18.51 7.21 -4.54
N ASP A 77 -18.89 7.69 -3.34
CA ASP A 77 -20.01 7.15 -2.55
C ASP A 77 -19.94 5.62 -2.36
N ILE A 78 -18.76 5.14 -2.04
CA ILE A 78 -18.48 3.73 -1.78
C ILE A 78 -18.64 3.47 -0.28
N GLY A 79 -19.62 2.68 0.10
CA GLY A 79 -19.89 2.36 1.50
C GLY A 79 -18.93 1.32 2.10
N ILE A 80 -18.42 0.41 1.27
CA ILE A 80 -17.47 -0.64 1.68
C ILE A 80 -16.45 -0.82 0.58
N GLY A 81 -15.17 -0.79 0.94
CA GLY A 81 -14.05 -1.12 0.07
C GLY A 81 -13.33 -2.36 0.56
N LEU A 82 -13.09 -3.33 -0.32
CA LEU A 82 -12.25 -4.49 -0.04
C LEU A 82 -10.85 -4.21 -0.56
N LEU A 83 -9.89 -4.23 0.36
CA LEU A 83 -8.48 -4.07 0.01
C LEU A 83 -7.96 -5.37 -0.60
N THR A 84 -7.32 -5.26 -1.73
CA THR A 84 -6.67 -6.38 -2.41
C THR A 84 -5.15 -6.19 -2.39
N CYS A 85 -4.44 -7.31 -2.29
CA CYS A 85 -2.99 -7.28 -2.29
C CYS A 85 -2.46 -6.81 -3.65
N ASN A 86 -1.56 -5.84 -3.62
CA ASN A 86 -0.88 -5.32 -4.82
C ASN A 86 0.49 -5.95 -5.03
N TYR A 87 0.76 -7.05 -4.35
CA TYR A 87 2.03 -7.78 -4.40
C TYR A 87 1.83 -9.18 -4.99
N TRP A 88 2.80 -9.64 -5.74
CA TRP A 88 2.83 -10.97 -6.38
C TRP A 88 3.92 -11.84 -5.77
#